data_7bcdbf5c81d7594649e590c11f2001f0
#
_entry.id   7bcdbf5c81d7594649e590c11f2001f0
#
_cell.length_a   1.000
_cell.length_b   1.000
_cell.length_c   1.000
_cell.angle_alpha   90.00
_cell.angle_beta   90.00
_cell.angle_gamma   90.00
#
_symmetry.space_group_name_H-M   'P 1'
#
loop_
_entity.id
_entity.type
_entity.pdbx_description
1 polymer ?
#
loop_
_entity_poly.entity_id
_entity_poly.type
_entity_poly.pdbx_seq_one_letter_code
_entity_poly.pdbx_strand_id
1 'polypeptide(L)'
;MLSAHRYHGQVHTERYSYQELATNAIMYTGGIAFAVRAFTEAESTDDYKIYFSTKGKCLTDNLPKMLDILQAIALESKMDDLERFRELVSELKTDWDDNFFNRGQTVAITRLFSYCSAGARVNEQDEFSYYQFLKKLTDNFDELAPQVLEQLRLLIKRFFQKNRFLFSYSCDVKEQATVRQQCLDFISKLSEAEAGEKAEVLPVGTVNEAIATAGKVQYVAAGGNFAKHGHKYVGAMAVLETILSYEYLWTKIRIQGGAYGVTARFELNGVGVFASYRDPQLPKTLEAYQGLAEWLRNEEFPERELNKYVIGTISTMDKPLTNSMRLDKATAQYLKH
;
A
#
# COMPACT_ATOMS: atom_id res chain seq x y z
N MET A 1 6.83 11.73 -6.37
CA MET A 1 5.69 11.84 -5.45
C MET A 1 5.75 10.77 -4.34
N LEU A 2 5.91 9.51 -4.69
CA LEU A 2 5.76 8.37 -3.78
C LEU A 2 6.87 8.20 -2.73
N SER A 3 8.05 8.75 -2.95
CA SER A 3 9.14 8.77 -1.97
C SER A 3 9.00 9.85 -0.89
N ALA A 4 8.16 10.84 -1.11
CA ALA A 4 8.01 11.97 -0.17
C ALA A 4 7.57 11.51 1.23
N HIS A 5 6.70 10.51 1.35
CA HIS A 5 6.21 10.03 2.63
C HIS A 5 7.29 9.35 3.49
N ARG A 6 8.32 8.75 2.88
CA ARG A 6 9.42 8.10 3.60
C ARG A 6 10.46 9.10 4.10
N TYR A 7 10.52 10.28 3.47
CA TYR A 7 11.39 11.37 3.87
C TYR A 7 10.74 12.29 4.93
N HIS A 8 9.41 12.31 4.97
CA HIS A 8 8.64 13.19 5.85
C HIS A 8 8.83 12.83 7.33
N GLY A 9 9.09 13.85 8.16
CA GLY A 9 9.35 13.66 9.59
C GLY A 9 10.75 13.19 9.96
N GLN A 10 11.65 13.00 8.97
CA GLN A 10 13.04 12.60 9.20
C GLN A 10 14.04 13.71 8.86
N VAL A 11 13.55 14.93 8.64
CA VAL A 11 14.33 16.12 8.34
C VAL A 11 14.13 17.18 9.42
N HIS A 12 15.06 18.12 9.48
CA HIS A 12 14.90 19.29 10.31
C HIS A 12 13.69 20.12 9.90
N THR A 13 13.05 20.76 10.87
CA THR A 13 12.05 21.80 10.65
C THR A 13 12.60 23.14 11.13
N GLU A 14 11.84 24.22 10.99
CA GLU A 14 12.24 25.52 11.54
C GLU A 14 12.34 25.47 13.08
N ARG A 15 11.45 24.74 13.76
CA ARG A 15 11.35 24.66 15.20
C ARG A 15 12.08 23.48 15.85
N TYR A 16 12.23 22.38 15.13
CA TYR A 16 12.76 21.13 15.68
C TYR A 16 13.85 20.55 14.80
N SER A 17 14.89 20.03 15.42
CA SER A 17 15.79 19.08 14.77
C SER A 17 15.03 17.75 14.50
N TYR A 18 15.53 16.92 13.59
CA TYR A 18 14.92 15.62 13.32
C TYR A 18 14.97 14.69 14.55
N GLN A 19 16.00 14.82 15.41
CA GLN A 19 16.10 14.07 16.67
C GLN A 19 15.02 14.51 17.67
N GLU A 20 14.76 15.81 17.79
CA GLU A 20 13.69 16.34 18.65
C GLU A 20 12.31 15.94 18.13
N LEU A 21 12.09 15.95 16.81
CA LEU A 21 10.85 15.44 16.21
C LEU A 21 10.63 13.96 16.53
N ALA A 22 11.66 13.13 16.36
CA ALA A 22 11.60 11.70 16.66
C ALA A 22 11.33 11.47 18.15
N THR A 23 12.02 12.20 19.05
CA THR A 23 11.80 12.13 20.49
C THR A 23 10.38 12.54 20.88
N ASN A 24 9.88 13.66 20.35
CA ASN A 24 8.53 14.14 20.61
C ASN A 24 7.47 13.16 20.07
N ALA A 25 7.68 12.58 18.89
CA ALA A 25 6.78 11.56 18.34
C ALA A 25 6.69 10.33 19.26
N ILE A 26 7.82 9.85 19.80
CA ILE A 26 7.85 8.72 20.75
C ILE A 26 7.18 9.09 22.07
N MET A 27 7.43 10.30 22.61
CA MET A 27 6.90 10.72 23.91
C MET A 27 5.38 10.95 23.89
N TYR A 28 4.86 11.54 22.83
CA TYR A 28 3.47 12.02 22.81
C TYR A 28 2.54 11.21 21.93
N THR A 29 3.07 10.24 21.16
CA THR A 29 2.24 9.46 20.22
C THR A 29 2.53 7.96 20.31
N GLY A 30 1.60 7.16 19.84
CA GLY A 30 1.82 5.74 19.58
C GLY A 30 2.35 5.47 18.17
N GLY A 31 2.97 6.48 17.55
CA GLY A 31 3.54 6.46 16.21
C GLY A 31 2.79 7.37 15.24
N ILE A 32 3.55 7.94 14.31
CA ILE A 32 3.06 8.70 13.16
C ILE A 32 3.61 8.02 11.91
N ALA A 33 2.74 7.72 10.96
CA ALA A 33 3.09 7.10 9.69
C ALA A 33 2.56 7.93 8.52
N PHE A 34 3.33 7.97 7.45
CA PHE A 34 2.96 8.64 6.20
C PHE A 34 2.87 7.61 5.07
N ALA A 35 1.94 7.80 4.16
CA ALA A 35 1.83 6.97 2.97
C ALA A 35 1.20 7.75 1.80
N VAL A 36 1.57 7.41 0.58
CA VAL A 36 0.85 7.82 -0.62
C VAL A 36 0.13 6.60 -1.16
N ARG A 37 -1.17 6.72 -1.37
CA ARG A 37 -1.99 5.61 -1.86
C ARG A 37 -2.95 6.08 -2.94
N ALA A 38 -3.09 5.26 -3.98
CA ALA A 38 -4.20 5.36 -4.91
C ALA A 38 -5.34 4.45 -4.41
N PHE A 39 -6.53 5.02 -4.34
CA PHE A 39 -7.77 4.31 -4.06
C PHE A 39 -8.52 4.19 -5.38
N THR A 40 -8.60 2.97 -5.90
CA THR A 40 -9.41 2.67 -7.08
C THR A 40 -10.88 2.69 -6.68
N GLU A 41 -11.74 3.29 -7.49
CA GLU A 41 -13.19 3.29 -7.28
C GLU A 41 -13.72 1.84 -7.28
N ALA A 42 -14.76 1.58 -6.48
CA ALA A 42 -15.16 0.21 -6.15
C ALA A 42 -15.58 -0.65 -7.36
N GLU A 43 -16.13 -0.03 -8.39
CA GLU A 43 -16.59 -0.73 -9.61
C GLU A 43 -15.80 -0.35 -10.87
N SER A 44 -14.66 0.36 -10.72
CA SER A 44 -13.80 0.76 -11.82
C SER A 44 -12.44 0.07 -11.72
N THR A 45 -11.85 -0.21 -12.86
CA THR A 45 -10.48 -0.71 -12.97
C THR A 45 -9.46 0.41 -13.15
N ASP A 46 -9.89 1.56 -13.64
CA ASP A 46 -9.02 2.62 -14.13
C ASP A 46 -9.23 3.96 -13.43
N ASP A 47 -10.43 4.20 -12.82
CA ASP A 47 -10.68 5.42 -12.05
C ASP A 47 -10.10 5.29 -10.64
N TYR A 48 -9.28 6.26 -10.26
CA TYR A 48 -8.64 6.30 -8.95
C TYR A 48 -8.39 7.72 -8.47
N LYS A 49 -8.26 7.86 -7.15
CA LYS A 49 -7.85 9.09 -6.48
C LYS A 49 -6.58 8.84 -5.69
N ILE A 50 -5.62 9.76 -5.74
CA ILE A 50 -4.36 9.66 -4.99
C ILE A 50 -4.46 10.53 -3.75
N TYR A 51 -4.12 9.95 -2.60
CA TYR A 51 -4.05 10.67 -1.33
C TYR A 51 -2.67 10.52 -0.70
N PHE A 52 -2.14 11.65 -0.22
CA PHE A 52 -1.09 11.63 0.78
C PHE A 52 -1.77 11.48 2.14
N SER A 53 -1.53 10.40 2.84
CA SER A 53 -2.17 10.09 4.11
C SER A 53 -1.17 10.14 5.24
N THR A 54 -1.59 10.72 6.36
CA THR A 54 -0.87 10.67 7.63
C THR A 54 -1.75 9.95 8.64
N LYS A 55 -1.20 8.94 9.30
CA LYS A 55 -1.88 8.19 10.35
C LYS A 55 -1.14 8.39 11.66
N GLY A 56 -1.84 8.87 12.67
CA GLY A 56 -1.30 9.04 14.01
C GLY A 56 -2.18 8.35 15.05
N LYS A 57 -1.60 8.00 16.19
CA LYS A 57 -2.28 7.48 17.38
C LYS A 57 -1.72 8.16 18.61
N CYS A 58 -2.58 8.68 19.47
CA CYS A 58 -2.17 9.30 20.73
C CYS A 58 -3.24 9.14 21.81
N LEU A 59 -2.89 9.45 23.06
CA LEU A 59 -3.89 9.73 24.09
C LEU A 59 -4.55 11.08 23.77
N THR A 60 -5.81 11.27 24.17
CA THR A 60 -6.58 12.48 23.85
C THR A 60 -5.88 13.75 24.34
N ASP A 61 -5.31 13.73 25.55
CA ASP A 61 -4.57 14.85 26.13
C ASP A 61 -3.32 15.22 25.32
N ASN A 62 -2.76 14.27 24.55
CA ASN A 62 -1.59 14.47 23.71
C ASN A 62 -1.95 14.90 22.27
N LEU A 63 -3.23 14.93 21.90
CA LEU A 63 -3.65 15.32 20.55
C LEU A 63 -3.09 16.68 20.10
N PRO A 64 -3.10 17.74 20.95
CA PRO A 64 -2.48 19.02 20.58
C PRO A 64 -0.99 18.89 20.24
N LYS A 65 -0.25 18.05 20.97
CA LYS A 65 1.17 17.78 20.70
C LYS A 65 1.39 17.02 19.40
N MET A 66 0.57 16.00 19.14
CA MET A 66 0.63 15.28 17.87
C MET A 66 0.32 16.20 16.69
N LEU A 67 -0.69 17.05 16.78
CA LEU A 67 -1.04 18.02 15.73
C LEU A 67 0.07 19.08 15.55
N ASP A 68 0.74 19.51 16.63
CA ASP A 68 1.89 20.42 16.55
C ASP A 68 3.08 19.80 15.83
N ILE A 69 3.40 18.51 16.11
CA ILE A 69 4.42 17.76 15.38
C ILE A 69 4.05 17.66 13.89
N LEU A 70 2.80 17.31 13.59
CA LEU A 70 2.32 17.23 12.21
C LEU A 70 2.37 18.58 11.48
N GLN A 71 2.07 19.67 12.20
CA GLN A 71 2.18 21.02 11.64
C GLN A 71 3.63 21.37 11.31
N ALA A 72 4.57 21.10 12.24
CA ALA A 72 5.98 21.34 12.00
C ALA A 72 6.49 20.56 10.77
N ILE A 73 6.11 19.30 10.66
CA ILE A 73 6.45 18.45 9.49
C ILE A 73 5.82 19.00 8.20
N ALA A 74 4.55 19.42 8.26
CA ALA A 74 3.79 19.83 7.08
C ALA A 74 4.20 21.19 6.52
N LEU A 75 4.52 22.15 7.42
CA LEU A 75 4.71 23.56 7.04
C LEU A 75 6.14 24.05 7.17
N GLU A 76 6.99 23.37 7.95
CA GLU A 76 8.28 23.90 8.39
C GLU A 76 9.46 22.97 8.00
N SER A 77 9.20 21.85 7.29
CA SER A 77 10.27 20.92 6.89
C SER A 77 11.28 21.58 5.99
N LYS A 78 12.57 21.48 6.36
CA LYS A 78 13.71 21.99 5.60
C LYS A 78 14.17 20.91 4.60
N MET A 79 13.96 21.16 3.31
CA MET A 79 14.35 20.26 2.24
C MET A 79 15.61 20.80 1.52
N ASP A 80 16.63 21.22 2.28
CA ASP A 80 17.85 21.86 1.79
C ASP A 80 19.14 21.20 2.32
N ASP A 81 19.01 20.23 3.22
CA ASP A 81 20.13 19.49 3.78
C ASP A 81 20.47 18.28 2.89
N LEU A 82 21.44 18.46 2.00
CA LEU A 82 21.93 17.42 1.09
C LEU A 82 22.63 16.27 1.81
N GLU A 83 23.33 16.54 2.91
CA GLU A 83 24.02 15.50 3.68
C GLU A 83 22.98 14.58 4.34
N ARG A 84 21.99 15.17 5.02
CA ARG A 84 20.90 14.41 5.62
C ARG A 84 20.10 13.65 4.57
N PHE A 85 19.87 14.24 3.41
CA PHE A 85 19.20 13.55 2.32
C PHE A 85 20.00 12.34 1.82
N ARG A 86 21.32 12.47 1.72
CA ARG A 86 22.21 11.35 1.34
C ARG A 86 22.15 10.20 2.36
N GLU A 87 22.19 10.53 3.65
CA GLU A 87 22.04 9.52 4.72
C GLU A 87 20.72 8.75 4.58
N LEU A 88 19.60 9.45 4.45
CA LEU A 88 18.27 8.86 4.33
C LEU A 88 18.13 8.00 3.06
N VAL A 89 18.63 8.44 1.93
CA VAL A 89 18.62 7.66 0.69
C VAL A 89 19.45 6.38 0.84
N SER A 90 20.62 6.46 1.49
CA SER A 90 21.48 5.31 1.74
C SER A 90 20.85 4.32 2.70
N GLU A 91 20.22 4.80 3.79
CA GLU A 91 19.50 3.99 4.77
C GLU A 91 18.33 3.26 4.12
N LEU A 92 17.49 3.97 3.36
CA LEU A 92 16.35 3.39 2.65
C LEU A 92 16.78 2.36 1.60
N LYS A 93 17.87 2.63 0.87
CA LYS A 93 18.41 1.67 -0.09
C LYS A 93 18.91 0.41 0.61
N THR A 94 19.62 0.54 1.72
CA THR A 94 20.12 -0.59 2.50
C THR A 94 18.98 -1.44 3.05
N ASP A 95 17.92 -0.82 3.59
CA ASP A 95 16.72 -1.55 4.03
C ASP A 95 16.08 -2.35 2.88
N TRP A 96 16.03 -1.78 1.67
CA TRP A 96 15.54 -2.49 0.51
C TRP A 96 16.46 -3.64 0.09
N ASP A 97 17.79 -3.43 0.06
CA ASP A 97 18.78 -4.46 -0.29
C ASP A 97 18.66 -5.67 0.66
N ASP A 98 18.58 -5.41 1.98
CA ASP A 98 18.53 -6.43 3.02
C ASP A 98 17.21 -7.21 2.99
N ASN A 99 16.10 -6.55 2.68
CA ASN A 99 14.78 -7.14 2.73
C ASN A 99 14.22 -7.56 1.35
N PHE A 100 14.90 -7.26 0.25
CA PHE A 100 14.37 -7.46 -1.10
C PHE A 100 13.92 -8.91 -1.35
N PHE A 101 14.76 -9.87 -0.98
CA PHE A 101 14.43 -11.28 -1.16
C PHE A 101 13.21 -11.71 -0.35
N ASN A 102 13.08 -11.24 0.90
CA ASN A 102 11.94 -11.56 1.75
C ASN A 102 10.63 -10.91 1.26
N ARG A 103 10.73 -9.80 0.53
CA ARG A 103 9.61 -9.08 -0.09
C ARG A 103 9.19 -9.64 -1.45
N GLY A 104 9.86 -10.67 -1.97
CA GLY A 104 9.69 -11.17 -3.33
C GLY A 104 8.25 -11.49 -3.70
N GLN A 105 7.43 -12.06 -2.80
CA GLN A 105 6.02 -12.31 -3.07
C GLN A 105 5.22 -11.01 -3.19
N THR A 106 5.45 -10.06 -2.30
CA THR A 106 4.80 -8.73 -2.38
C THR A 106 5.18 -8.03 -3.68
N VAL A 107 6.47 -8.03 -4.03
CA VAL A 107 6.95 -7.47 -5.31
C VAL A 107 6.27 -8.14 -6.50
N ALA A 108 6.23 -9.47 -6.55
CA ALA A 108 5.60 -10.20 -7.67
C ALA A 108 4.10 -9.87 -7.81
N ILE A 109 3.35 -9.82 -6.70
CA ILE A 109 1.93 -9.50 -6.70
C ILE A 109 1.68 -8.02 -7.07
N THR A 110 2.41 -7.08 -6.48
CA THR A 110 2.22 -5.65 -6.78
C THR A 110 2.62 -5.28 -8.21
N ARG A 111 3.66 -5.93 -8.73
CA ARG A 111 4.03 -5.81 -10.15
C ARG A 111 2.92 -6.31 -11.06
N LEU A 112 2.38 -7.51 -10.81
CA LEU A 112 1.26 -8.04 -11.58
C LEU A 112 0.04 -7.11 -11.51
N PHE A 113 -0.33 -6.63 -10.33
CA PHE A 113 -1.46 -5.71 -10.18
C PHE A 113 -1.25 -4.41 -10.95
N SER A 114 -0.02 -3.91 -11.03
CA SER A 114 0.32 -2.69 -11.77
C SER A 114 0.11 -2.81 -13.28
N TYR A 115 0.02 -4.01 -13.82
CA TYR A 115 -0.31 -4.26 -15.22
C TYR A 115 -1.81 -4.41 -15.46
N CYS A 116 -2.59 -4.58 -14.39
CA CYS A 116 -4.02 -4.83 -14.47
C CYS A 116 -4.89 -3.61 -14.16
N SER A 117 -4.38 -2.65 -13.37
CA SER A 117 -5.15 -1.49 -12.87
C SER A 117 -4.27 -0.25 -12.78
N ALA A 118 -4.80 0.90 -13.22
CA ALA A 118 -4.10 2.19 -13.16
C ALA A 118 -3.82 2.62 -11.71
N GLY A 119 -4.75 2.45 -10.78
CA GLY A 119 -4.53 2.73 -9.36
C GLY A 119 -3.46 1.83 -8.74
N ALA A 120 -3.43 0.54 -9.11
CA ALA A 120 -2.38 -0.37 -8.67
C ALA A 120 -1.02 -0.01 -9.27
N ARG A 121 -0.99 0.54 -10.50
CA ARG A 121 0.22 1.07 -11.12
C ARG A 121 0.82 2.22 -10.30
N VAL A 122 -0.02 3.09 -9.76
CA VAL A 122 0.42 4.17 -8.86
C VAL A 122 0.97 3.59 -7.55
N ASN A 123 0.26 2.63 -6.94
CA ASN A 123 0.70 2.02 -5.68
C ASN A 123 2.03 1.27 -5.81
N GLU A 124 2.28 0.63 -6.96
CA GLU A 124 3.53 -0.06 -7.25
C GLU A 124 4.75 0.89 -7.28
N GLN A 125 4.54 2.18 -7.58
CA GLN A 125 5.62 3.17 -7.54
C GLN A 125 6.26 3.33 -6.14
N ASP A 126 5.62 2.86 -5.08
CA ASP A 126 6.17 2.82 -3.72
C ASP A 126 6.81 1.46 -3.36
N GLU A 127 6.89 0.54 -4.31
CA GLU A 127 7.45 -0.80 -4.15
C GLU A 127 8.72 -0.97 -4.99
N PHE A 128 8.72 -1.87 -5.96
CA PHE A 128 9.92 -2.18 -6.74
C PHE A 128 10.41 -1.00 -7.59
N SER A 129 9.50 -0.22 -8.17
CA SER A 129 9.87 1.01 -8.90
C SER A 129 10.57 2.03 -7.99
N TYR A 130 10.17 2.13 -6.71
CA TYR A 130 10.87 2.95 -5.72
C TYR A 130 12.30 2.45 -5.47
N TYR A 131 12.48 1.15 -5.30
CA TYR A 131 13.81 0.57 -5.13
C TYR A 131 14.72 0.86 -6.32
N GLN A 132 14.21 0.72 -7.55
CA GLN A 132 14.96 1.08 -8.75
C GLN A 132 15.32 2.58 -8.77
N PHE A 133 14.41 3.45 -8.33
CA PHE A 133 14.68 4.88 -8.20
C PHE A 133 15.76 5.16 -7.15
N LEU A 134 15.73 4.51 -5.97
CA LEU A 134 16.75 4.65 -4.94
C LEU A 134 18.14 4.25 -5.46
N LYS A 135 18.24 3.16 -6.21
CA LYS A 135 19.50 2.74 -6.84
C LYS A 135 20.02 3.84 -7.77
N LYS A 136 19.18 4.30 -8.70
CA LYS A 136 19.53 5.36 -9.65
C LYS A 136 19.94 6.64 -8.93
N LEU A 137 19.22 7.03 -7.88
CA LEU A 137 19.52 8.23 -7.08
C LEU A 137 20.84 8.08 -6.33
N THR A 138 21.12 6.91 -5.76
CA THR A 138 22.38 6.63 -5.05
C THR A 138 23.56 6.68 -6.02
N ASP A 139 23.43 6.07 -7.19
CA ASP A 139 24.51 6.00 -8.20
C ASP A 139 24.81 7.38 -8.83
N ASN A 140 23.85 8.29 -8.85
CA ASN A 140 23.97 9.62 -9.49
C ASN A 140 23.55 10.75 -8.52
N PHE A 141 23.92 10.63 -7.25
CA PHE A 141 23.38 11.46 -6.17
C PHE A 141 23.63 12.96 -6.40
N ASP A 142 24.84 13.36 -6.71
CA ASP A 142 25.21 14.79 -6.82
C ASP A 142 24.48 15.51 -7.95
N GLU A 143 24.11 14.79 -9.01
CA GLU A 143 23.34 15.32 -10.12
C GLU A 143 21.82 15.36 -9.82
N LEU A 144 21.27 14.28 -9.26
CA LEU A 144 19.83 14.10 -9.11
C LEU A 144 19.27 14.68 -7.81
N ALA A 145 20.03 14.67 -6.72
CA ALA A 145 19.51 15.04 -5.40
C ALA A 145 18.98 16.48 -5.33
N PRO A 146 19.63 17.50 -5.92
CA PRO A 146 19.10 18.86 -5.90
C PRO A 146 17.73 18.96 -6.59
N GLN A 147 17.55 18.25 -7.71
CA GLN A 147 16.29 18.21 -8.46
C GLN A 147 15.18 17.51 -7.66
N VAL A 148 15.53 16.40 -7.00
CA VAL A 148 14.59 15.65 -6.16
C VAL A 148 14.13 16.48 -4.96
N LEU A 149 15.05 17.17 -4.28
CA LEU A 149 14.71 18.06 -3.16
C LEU A 149 13.79 19.21 -3.60
N GLU A 150 14.04 19.81 -4.75
CA GLU A 150 13.14 20.85 -5.29
C GLU A 150 11.74 20.30 -5.60
N GLN A 151 11.66 19.12 -6.20
CA GLN A 151 10.38 18.43 -6.42
C GLN A 151 9.64 18.15 -5.10
N LEU A 152 10.36 17.72 -4.05
CA LEU A 152 9.79 17.50 -2.73
C LEU A 152 9.23 18.79 -2.12
N ARG A 153 9.93 19.90 -2.22
CA ARG A 153 9.44 21.23 -1.78
C ARG A 153 8.12 21.61 -2.46
N LEU A 154 8.05 21.45 -3.79
CA LEU A 154 6.85 21.74 -4.57
C LEU A 154 5.69 20.84 -4.17
N LEU A 155 5.95 19.55 -3.93
CA LEU A 155 4.92 18.60 -3.51
C LEU A 155 4.35 18.92 -2.14
N ILE A 156 5.17 19.28 -1.15
CA ILE A 156 4.73 19.67 0.19
C ILE A 156 3.76 20.84 0.12
N LYS A 157 4.09 21.88 -0.64
CA LYS A 157 3.22 23.04 -0.83
C LYS A 157 1.86 22.66 -1.43
N ARG A 158 1.81 21.63 -2.29
CA ARG A 158 0.58 21.16 -2.94
C ARG A 158 -0.25 20.23 -2.07
N PHE A 159 0.36 19.47 -1.16
CA PHE A 159 -0.37 18.53 -0.31
C PHE A 159 -1.10 19.21 0.85
N PHE A 160 -0.45 20.18 1.50
CA PHE A 160 -0.97 20.78 2.72
C PHE A 160 -1.75 22.07 2.44
N GLN A 161 -2.94 21.91 1.81
CA GLN A 161 -3.85 23.00 1.45
C GLN A 161 -5.24 22.75 2.05
N LYS A 162 -5.91 23.80 2.59
CA LYS A 162 -7.17 23.70 3.33
C LYS A 162 -8.25 22.85 2.67
N ASN A 163 -8.54 23.12 1.40
CA ASN A 163 -9.67 22.51 0.70
C ASN A 163 -9.39 21.09 0.20
N ARG A 164 -8.22 20.54 0.51
CA ARG A 164 -7.79 19.19 0.09
C ARG A 164 -7.59 18.24 1.26
N PHE A 165 -8.00 18.65 2.47
CA PHE A 165 -7.84 17.86 3.68
C PHE A 165 -9.10 17.08 3.99
N LEU A 166 -8.92 15.81 4.37
CA LEU A 166 -9.91 14.96 4.99
C LEU A 166 -9.35 14.48 6.33
N PHE A 167 -10.04 14.79 7.43
CA PHE A 167 -9.78 14.18 8.72
C PHE A 167 -10.73 13.03 8.99
N SER A 168 -10.15 11.86 9.27
CA SER A 168 -10.86 10.69 9.75
C SER A 168 -10.32 10.35 11.14
N TYR A 169 -11.17 10.27 12.15
CA TYR A 169 -10.73 10.01 13.53
C TYR A 169 -11.71 9.10 14.29
N SER A 170 -11.19 8.44 15.31
CA SER A 170 -11.93 7.65 16.28
C SER A 170 -11.51 8.06 17.68
N CYS A 171 -12.46 8.49 18.50
CA CYS A 171 -12.27 8.90 19.89
C CYS A 171 -13.51 8.56 20.71
N ASP A 172 -13.46 8.76 22.02
CA ASP A 172 -14.62 8.67 22.88
C ASP A 172 -15.66 9.75 22.52
N VAL A 173 -16.95 9.40 22.65
CA VAL A 173 -18.06 10.30 22.29
C VAL A 173 -17.98 11.65 23.02
N LYS A 174 -17.61 11.64 24.31
CA LYS A 174 -17.45 12.85 25.13
C LYS A 174 -16.35 13.80 24.64
N GLU A 175 -15.39 13.31 23.87
CA GLU A 175 -14.23 14.04 23.38
C GLU A 175 -14.39 14.52 21.93
N GLN A 176 -15.44 14.05 21.24
CA GLN A 176 -15.64 14.29 19.82
C GLN A 176 -15.65 15.78 19.45
N ALA A 177 -16.30 16.62 20.23
CA ALA A 177 -16.36 18.06 19.96
C ALA A 177 -14.97 18.71 20.05
N THR A 178 -14.20 18.36 21.09
CA THR A 178 -12.84 18.87 21.31
C THR A 178 -11.89 18.40 20.20
N VAL A 179 -11.91 17.11 19.87
CA VAL A 179 -11.09 16.55 18.79
C VAL A 179 -11.41 17.23 17.46
N ARG A 180 -12.71 17.38 17.16
CA ARG A 180 -13.14 18.07 15.92
C ARG A 180 -12.63 19.50 15.87
N GLN A 181 -12.72 20.27 16.96
CA GLN A 181 -12.25 21.64 16.99
C GLN A 181 -10.75 21.72 16.77
N GLN A 182 -9.96 20.89 17.42
CA GLN A 182 -8.50 20.85 17.24
C GLN A 182 -8.10 20.50 15.80
N CYS A 183 -8.82 19.59 15.13
CA CYS A 183 -8.60 19.29 13.73
C CYS A 183 -8.94 20.50 12.82
N LEU A 184 -10.00 21.22 13.10
CA LEU A 184 -10.37 22.44 12.36
C LEU A 184 -9.33 23.55 12.58
N ASP A 185 -8.84 23.72 13.81
CA ASP A 185 -7.79 24.68 14.13
C ASP A 185 -6.48 24.36 13.38
N PHE A 186 -6.14 23.07 13.23
CA PHE A 186 -5.02 22.65 12.39
C PHE A 186 -5.24 23.06 10.93
N ILE A 187 -6.41 22.72 10.33
CA ILE A 187 -6.72 23.08 8.93
C ILE A 187 -6.68 24.60 8.72
N SER A 188 -7.12 25.39 9.71
CA SER A 188 -7.16 26.85 9.60
C SER A 188 -5.80 27.50 9.35
N LYS A 189 -4.72 26.81 9.74
CA LYS A 189 -3.32 27.27 9.57
C LYS A 189 -2.76 26.95 8.17
N LEU A 190 -3.42 26.12 7.39
CA LEU A 190 -2.98 25.75 6.06
C LEU A 190 -3.31 26.85 5.03
N SER A 191 -2.55 26.90 3.94
CA SER A 191 -2.84 27.81 2.81
C SER A 191 -4.11 27.41 2.07
N GLU A 192 -4.72 28.35 1.35
CA GLU A 192 -5.81 28.05 0.43
C GLU A 192 -5.32 27.17 -0.74
N ALA A 193 -6.22 26.32 -1.25
CA ALA A 193 -5.88 25.45 -2.36
C ALA A 193 -5.83 26.23 -3.68
N GLU A 194 -4.74 26.03 -4.41
CA GLU A 194 -4.66 26.45 -5.81
C GLU A 194 -5.39 25.44 -6.71
N ALA A 195 -5.81 25.89 -7.90
CA ALA A 195 -6.38 24.99 -8.91
C ALA A 195 -5.36 23.90 -9.27
N GLY A 196 -5.76 22.64 -9.16
CA GLY A 196 -4.90 21.50 -9.46
C GLY A 196 -5.08 21.02 -10.89
N GLU A 197 -4.01 20.56 -11.49
CA GLU A 197 -4.04 19.80 -12.73
C GLU A 197 -4.55 18.39 -12.48
N LYS A 198 -5.24 17.79 -13.45
CA LYS A 198 -5.60 16.36 -13.39
C LYS A 198 -4.33 15.52 -13.44
N ALA A 199 -4.26 14.51 -12.61
CA ALA A 199 -3.18 13.53 -12.68
C ALA A 199 -3.23 12.79 -14.02
N GLU A 200 -2.06 12.60 -14.63
CA GLU A 200 -1.93 11.76 -15.81
C GLU A 200 -2.21 10.30 -15.44
N VAL A 201 -3.04 9.63 -16.24
CA VAL A 201 -3.33 8.20 -16.03
C VAL A 201 -2.16 7.39 -16.57
N LEU A 202 -1.52 6.63 -15.69
CA LEU A 202 -0.41 5.76 -16.08
C LEU A 202 -0.94 4.60 -16.92
N PRO A 203 -0.31 4.31 -18.07
CA PRO A 203 -0.76 3.23 -18.93
C PRO A 203 -0.59 1.87 -18.26
N VAL A 204 -1.53 0.99 -18.48
CA VAL A 204 -1.51 -0.41 -18.05
C VAL A 204 -1.49 -1.34 -19.26
N GLY A 205 -0.92 -2.52 -19.11
CA GLY A 205 -0.82 -3.49 -20.18
C GLY A 205 -0.29 -4.83 -19.69
N THR A 206 -0.51 -5.87 -20.47
CA THR A 206 -0.04 -7.22 -20.13
C THR A 206 1.47 -7.32 -20.31
N VAL A 207 2.17 -7.75 -19.27
CA VAL A 207 3.62 -7.95 -19.28
C VAL A 207 3.95 -9.27 -18.62
N ASN A 208 4.89 -10.02 -19.22
CA ASN A 208 5.57 -11.13 -18.57
C ASN A 208 6.97 -10.65 -18.21
N GLU A 209 7.32 -10.68 -16.94
CA GLU A 209 8.64 -10.28 -16.47
C GLU A 209 9.22 -11.27 -15.47
N ALA A 210 10.54 -11.27 -15.34
CA ALA A 210 11.25 -11.97 -14.30
C ALA A 210 12.32 -11.05 -13.70
N ILE A 211 12.42 -11.06 -12.37
CA ILE A 211 13.42 -10.30 -11.62
C ILE A 211 14.41 -11.30 -11.04
N ALA A 212 15.65 -11.25 -11.52
CA ALA A 212 16.72 -12.13 -11.05
C ALA A 212 17.20 -11.71 -9.65
N THR A 213 17.36 -12.69 -8.77
CA THR A 213 17.92 -12.54 -7.43
C THR A 213 18.95 -13.63 -7.16
N ALA A 214 19.75 -13.48 -6.11
CA ALA A 214 20.67 -14.51 -5.64
C ALA A 214 19.97 -15.69 -4.90
N GLY A 215 18.66 -15.64 -4.75
CA GLY A 215 17.87 -16.63 -4.05
C GLY A 215 17.78 -17.97 -4.81
N LYS A 216 17.68 -19.07 -4.04
CA LYS A 216 17.49 -20.42 -4.60
C LYS A 216 16.04 -20.82 -4.78
N VAL A 217 15.10 -19.98 -4.40
CA VAL A 217 13.66 -20.16 -4.52
C VAL A 217 13.04 -18.96 -5.20
N GLN A 218 11.84 -19.13 -5.73
CA GLN A 218 11.14 -18.15 -6.53
C GLN A 218 9.87 -17.67 -5.83
N TYR A 219 9.35 -16.56 -6.31
CA TYR A 219 8.04 -16.02 -5.98
C TYR A 219 7.30 -15.86 -7.30
N VAL A 220 6.31 -16.71 -7.54
CA VAL A 220 5.63 -16.76 -8.84
C VAL A 220 4.23 -16.18 -8.70
N ALA A 221 3.92 -15.15 -9.47
CA ALA A 221 2.58 -14.59 -9.56
C ALA A 221 2.05 -14.68 -10.98
N ALA A 222 0.81 -15.10 -11.12
CA ALA A 222 0.08 -15.11 -12.39
C ALA A 222 -1.36 -14.63 -12.15
N GLY A 223 -1.92 -13.89 -13.10
CA GLY A 223 -3.27 -13.36 -12.98
C GLY A 223 -3.62 -12.38 -14.07
N GLY A 224 -4.69 -11.64 -13.87
CA GLY A 224 -5.20 -10.68 -14.84
C GLY A 224 -6.40 -9.91 -14.31
N ASN A 225 -7.02 -9.13 -15.17
CA ASN A 225 -8.23 -8.39 -14.85
C ASN A 225 -9.45 -9.04 -15.51
N PHE A 226 -10.24 -9.76 -14.71
CA PHE A 226 -11.44 -10.44 -15.19
C PHE A 226 -12.59 -9.46 -15.51
N ALA A 227 -12.60 -8.26 -14.91
CA ALA A 227 -13.62 -7.26 -15.24
C ALA A 227 -13.45 -6.74 -16.68
N LYS A 228 -12.23 -6.66 -17.21
CA LYS A 228 -11.96 -6.31 -18.60
C LYS A 228 -12.48 -7.36 -19.61
N HIS A 229 -12.83 -8.55 -19.12
CA HIS A 229 -13.46 -9.64 -19.88
C HIS A 229 -14.96 -9.78 -19.62
N GLY A 230 -15.59 -8.76 -19.00
CA GLY A 230 -17.04 -8.72 -18.78
C GLY A 230 -17.52 -9.45 -17.52
N HIS A 231 -16.61 -9.92 -16.64
CA HIS A 231 -16.97 -10.59 -15.40
C HIS A 231 -16.96 -9.62 -14.23
N LYS A 232 -17.97 -9.69 -13.38
CA LYS A 232 -18.03 -8.90 -12.13
C LYS A 232 -17.65 -9.74 -10.93
N TYR A 233 -17.08 -9.10 -9.91
CA TYR A 233 -16.85 -9.73 -8.62
C TYR A 233 -18.19 -10.10 -7.98
N VAL A 234 -18.27 -11.33 -7.47
CA VAL A 234 -19.43 -11.85 -6.71
C VAL A 234 -18.94 -12.51 -5.42
N GLY A 235 -19.78 -12.52 -4.38
CA GLY A 235 -19.41 -13.07 -3.07
C GLY A 235 -18.91 -14.53 -3.12
N ALA A 236 -19.38 -15.32 -4.11
CA ALA A 236 -18.87 -16.67 -4.34
C ALA A 236 -17.36 -16.71 -4.66
N MET A 237 -16.77 -15.64 -5.20
CA MET A 237 -15.32 -15.57 -5.45
C MET A 237 -14.50 -15.59 -4.16
N ALA A 238 -15.01 -15.02 -3.05
CA ALA A 238 -14.35 -15.13 -1.75
C ALA A 238 -14.33 -16.59 -1.23
N VAL A 239 -15.41 -17.35 -1.49
CA VAL A 239 -15.43 -18.79 -1.16
C VAL A 239 -14.47 -19.55 -2.08
N LEU A 240 -14.41 -19.19 -3.36
CA LEU A 240 -13.49 -19.77 -4.33
C LEU A 240 -12.02 -19.53 -3.94
N GLU A 241 -11.65 -18.34 -3.44
CA GLU A 241 -10.31 -18.09 -2.88
C GLU A 241 -9.95 -19.12 -1.81
N THR A 242 -10.89 -19.40 -0.90
CA THR A 242 -10.70 -20.38 0.16
C THR A 242 -10.52 -21.79 -0.41
N ILE A 243 -11.40 -22.21 -1.31
CA ILE A 243 -11.33 -23.53 -1.96
C ILE A 243 -9.99 -23.70 -2.69
N LEU A 244 -9.63 -22.76 -3.55
CA LEU A 244 -8.40 -22.83 -4.34
C LEU A 244 -7.14 -22.86 -3.46
N SER A 245 -7.12 -22.05 -2.41
CA SER A 245 -5.96 -21.93 -1.52
C SER A 245 -5.74 -23.17 -0.65
N TYR A 246 -6.80 -23.91 -0.30
CA TYR A 246 -6.68 -25.06 0.59
C TYR A 246 -6.75 -26.42 -0.11
N GLU A 247 -7.37 -26.51 -1.29
CA GLU A 247 -7.49 -27.77 -2.01
C GLU A 247 -6.47 -27.86 -3.17
N TYR A 248 -6.77 -27.19 -4.27
CA TYR A 248 -6.00 -27.38 -5.50
C TYR A 248 -4.59 -26.82 -5.43
N LEU A 249 -4.46 -25.54 -5.11
CA LEU A 249 -3.15 -24.88 -5.12
C LEU A 249 -2.26 -25.43 -3.99
N TRP A 250 -2.84 -25.68 -2.81
CA TRP A 250 -2.10 -26.28 -1.70
C TRP A 250 -1.55 -27.64 -2.07
N THR A 251 -2.38 -28.50 -2.66
CA THR A 251 -1.96 -29.85 -3.05
C THR A 251 -0.92 -29.82 -4.17
N LYS A 252 -1.19 -29.05 -5.25
CA LYS A 252 -0.30 -29.05 -6.43
C LYS A 252 1.01 -28.30 -6.20
N ILE A 253 0.96 -27.15 -5.56
CA ILE A 253 2.11 -26.23 -5.46
C ILE A 253 2.88 -26.43 -4.17
N ARG A 254 2.18 -26.58 -3.02
CA ARG A 254 2.85 -26.77 -1.75
C ARG A 254 3.25 -28.22 -1.52
N ILE A 255 2.29 -29.17 -1.51
CA ILE A 255 2.57 -30.58 -1.14
C ILE A 255 3.40 -31.23 -2.22
N GLN A 256 2.96 -31.18 -3.50
CA GLN A 256 3.65 -31.85 -4.61
C GLN A 256 4.79 -31.02 -5.18
N GLY A 257 4.66 -29.69 -5.20
CA GLY A 257 5.64 -28.77 -5.76
C GLY A 257 6.75 -28.35 -4.79
N GLY A 258 6.52 -28.42 -3.47
CA GLY A 258 7.49 -28.08 -2.43
C GLY A 258 7.57 -26.57 -2.12
N ALA A 259 6.65 -25.75 -2.60
CA ALA A 259 6.56 -24.34 -2.21
C ALA A 259 6.20 -24.20 -0.72
N TYR A 260 6.65 -23.12 -0.08
CA TYR A 260 6.33 -22.87 1.33
C TYR A 260 4.88 -22.39 1.52
N GLY A 261 4.33 -21.66 0.56
CA GLY A 261 2.95 -21.19 0.60
C GLY A 261 2.40 -20.87 -0.79
N VAL A 262 1.09 -20.75 -0.85
CA VAL A 262 0.36 -20.38 -2.06
C VAL A 262 -0.91 -19.63 -1.67
N THR A 263 -1.37 -18.73 -2.55
CA THR A 263 -2.59 -17.96 -2.34
C THR A 263 -3.31 -17.72 -3.66
N ALA A 264 -4.65 -17.65 -3.58
CA ALA A 264 -5.51 -17.08 -4.61
C ALA A 264 -6.19 -15.84 -4.04
N ARG A 265 -6.41 -14.82 -4.85
CA ARG A 265 -7.09 -13.60 -4.44
C ARG A 265 -7.83 -12.98 -5.61
N PHE A 266 -9.07 -12.52 -5.37
CA PHE A 266 -9.89 -11.79 -6.31
C PHE A 266 -10.32 -10.46 -5.69
N GLU A 267 -10.06 -9.35 -6.39
CA GLU A 267 -10.37 -8.00 -5.92
C GLU A 267 -11.67 -7.49 -6.52
N LEU A 268 -12.36 -6.60 -5.80
CA LEU A 268 -13.59 -5.96 -6.26
C LEU A 268 -13.44 -5.22 -7.59
N ASN A 269 -12.25 -4.67 -7.86
CA ASN A 269 -11.93 -3.98 -9.12
C ASN A 269 -11.63 -4.93 -10.29
N GLY A 270 -11.87 -6.23 -10.11
CA GLY A 270 -11.74 -7.22 -11.18
C GLY A 270 -10.36 -7.85 -11.31
N VAL A 271 -9.37 -7.49 -10.49
CA VAL A 271 -8.04 -8.11 -10.55
C VAL A 271 -8.03 -9.43 -9.78
N GLY A 272 -7.57 -10.49 -10.43
CA GLY A 272 -7.33 -11.79 -9.83
C GLY A 272 -5.86 -12.20 -9.88
N VAL A 273 -5.35 -12.84 -8.83
CA VAL A 273 -3.97 -13.33 -8.75
C VAL A 273 -3.89 -14.69 -8.07
N PHE A 274 -3.00 -15.51 -8.59
CA PHE A 274 -2.45 -16.70 -7.94
C PHE A 274 -0.99 -16.43 -7.65
N ALA A 275 -0.51 -16.73 -6.44
CA ALA A 275 0.87 -16.48 -6.09
C ALA A 275 1.43 -17.58 -5.21
N SER A 276 2.69 -18.00 -5.49
CA SER A 276 3.45 -18.93 -4.66
C SER A 276 4.54 -18.20 -3.87
N TYR A 277 4.90 -18.77 -2.74
CA TYR A 277 5.90 -18.24 -1.82
C TYR A 277 7.03 -19.25 -1.60
N ARG A 278 8.27 -18.81 -1.85
CA ARG A 278 9.47 -19.66 -1.76
C ARG A 278 9.30 -20.97 -2.53
N ASP A 279 9.03 -20.85 -3.81
CA ASP A 279 8.69 -21.91 -4.72
C ASP A 279 9.96 -22.43 -5.42
N PRO A 280 10.26 -23.73 -5.38
CA PRO A 280 11.42 -24.31 -6.08
C PRO A 280 11.12 -24.67 -7.55
N GLN A 281 9.86 -24.62 -8.03
CA GLN A 281 9.47 -25.25 -9.32
C GLN A 281 8.61 -24.35 -10.21
N LEU A 282 9.20 -23.32 -10.82
CA LEU A 282 8.50 -22.38 -11.70
C LEU A 282 7.62 -23.05 -12.80
N PRO A 283 8.11 -24.01 -13.62
CA PRO A 283 7.29 -24.59 -14.70
C PRO A 283 6.04 -25.28 -14.17
N LYS A 284 6.19 -26.14 -13.17
CA LYS A 284 5.06 -26.89 -12.58
C LYS A 284 4.04 -25.99 -11.90
N THR A 285 4.49 -24.89 -11.31
CA THR A 285 3.59 -23.91 -10.70
C THR A 285 2.77 -23.18 -11.77
N LEU A 286 3.38 -22.80 -12.89
CA LEU A 286 2.65 -22.21 -14.02
C LEU A 286 1.66 -23.21 -14.66
N GLU A 287 2.05 -24.48 -14.82
CA GLU A 287 1.16 -25.56 -15.26
C GLU A 287 -0.02 -25.74 -14.30
N ALA A 288 0.22 -25.69 -12.99
CA ALA A 288 -0.84 -25.78 -11.98
C ALA A 288 -1.82 -24.59 -12.10
N TYR A 289 -1.32 -23.36 -12.30
CA TYR A 289 -2.20 -22.21 -12.51
C TYR A 289 -3.06 -22.35 -13.78
N GLN A 290 -2.50 -22.86 -14.87
CA GLN A 290 -3.22 -23.09 -16.12
C GLN A 290 -4.28 -24.18 -15.99
N GLY A 291 -3.99 -25.26 -15.27
CA GLY A 291 -4.90 -26.40 -15.06
C GLY A 291 -6.04 -26.15 -14.10
N LEU A 292 -6.05 -25.00 -13.38
CA LEU A 292 -7.02 -24.71 -12.33
C LEU A 292 -8.47 -24.67 -12.83
N ALA A 293 -8.72 -24.07 -13.99
CA ALA A 293 -10.07 -23.97 -14.54
C ALA A 293 -10.64 -25.32 -14.96
N GLU A 294 -9.80 -26.23 -15.46
CA GLU A 294 -10.20 -27.59 -15.80
C GLU A 294 -10.49 -28.41 -14.54
N TRP A 295 -9.64 -28.31 -13.52
CA TRP A 295 -9.88 -28.95 -12.23
C TRP A 295 -11.23 -28.50 -11.65
N LEU A 296 -11.50 -27.20 -11.62
CA LEU A 296 -12.72 -26.64 -11.03
C LEU A 296 -13.99 -27.11 -11.77
N ARG A 297 -13.93 -27.34 -13.10
CA ARG A 297 -15.07 -27.87 -13.87
C ARG A 297 -15.36 -29.33 -13.57
N ASN A 298 -14.34 -30.10 -13.19
CA ASN A 298 -14.44 -31.55 -12.97
C ASN A 298 -14.59 -31.91 -11.50
N GLU A 299 -14.41 -30.94 -10.58
CA GLU A 299 -14.52 -31.18 -9.14
C GLU A 299 -15.98 -31.07 -8.68
N GLU A 300 -16.41 -32.03 -7.91
CA GLU A 300 -17.71 -32.01 -7.25
C GLU A 300 -17.54 -31.67 -5.77
N PHE A 301 -18.25 -30.66 -5.30
CA PHE A 301 -18.25 -30.24 -3.90
C PHE A 301 -19.54 -30.69 -3.21
N PRO A 302 -19.51 -31.77 -2.40
CA PRO A 302 -20.64 -32.12 -1.57
C PRO A 302 -21.09 -30.95 -0.69
N GLU A 303 -22.39 -30.80 -0.47
CA GLU A 303 -22.96 -29.68 0.28
C GLU A 303 -22.26 -29.46 1.64
N ARG A 304 -21.93 -30.54 2.34
CA ARG A 304 -21.21 -30.47 3.62
C ARG A 304 -19.83 -29.81 3.48
N GLU A 305 -19.09 -30.13 2.44
CA GLU A 305 -17.76 -29.55 2.18
C GLU A 305 -17.88 -28.08 1.77
N LEU A 306 -18.82 -27.77 0.86
CA LEU A 306 -19.09 -26.39 0.46
C LEU A 306 -19.44 -25.51 1.66
N ASN A 307 -20.29 -26.02 2.58
CA ASN A 307 -20.64 -25.32 3.82
C ASN A 307 -19.43 -25.02 4.70
N LYS A 308 -18.42 -25.91 4.79
CA LYS A 308 -17.16 -25.64 5.52
C LYS A 308 -16.41 -24.45 4.92
N TYR A 309 -16.28 -24.39 3.58
CA TYR A 309 -15.59 -23.28 2.92
C TYR A 309 -16.35 -21.96 3.10
N VAL A 310 -17.68 -21.98 3.01
CA VAL A 310 -18.52 -20.80 3.26
C VAL A 310 -18.33 -20.31 4.71
N ILE A 311 -18.41 -21.19 5.71
CA ILE A 311 -18.21 -20.85 7.12
C ILE A 311 -16.81 -20.33 7.36
N GLY A 312 -15.77 -20.98 6.79
CA GLY A 312 -14.38 -20.54 6.88
C GLY A 312 -14.18 -19.14 6.28
N THR A 313 -14.78 -18.87 5.14
CA THR A 313 -14.74 -17.56 4.47
C THR A 313 -15.42 -16.49 5.33
N ILE A 314 -16.63 -16.74 5.80
CA ILE A 314 -17.37 -15.81 6.68
C ILE A 314 -16.58 -15.53 7.96
N SER A 315 -16.02 -16.55 8.60
CA SER A 315 -15.18 -16.40 9.80
C SER A 315 -13.95 -15.49 9.56
N THR A 316 -13.39 -15.51 8.35
CA THR A 316 -12.30 -14.63 7.98
C THR A 316 -12.75 -13.18 7.77
N MET A 317 -13.97 -12.97 7.23
CA MET A 317 -14.55 -11.65 7.00
C MET A 317 -15.07 -11.00 8.30
N ASP A 318 -15.53 -11.80 9.25
CA ASP A 318 -16.16 -11.39 10.52
C ASP A 318 -15.16 -11.24 11.68
N LYS A 319 -13.88 -11.16 11.40
CA LYS A 319 -12.86 -10.95 12.45
C LYS A 319 -13.14 -9.69 13.26
N PRO A 320 -13.02 -9.74 14.60
CA PRO A 320 -13.12 -8.56 15.43
C PRO A 320 -12.14 -7.47 14.99
N LEU A 321 -12.65 -6.27 14.76
CA LEU A 321 -11.82 -5.13 14.34
C LEU A 321 -11.54 -4.23 15.56
N THR A 322 -10.28 -3.84 15.74
CA THR A 322 -9.92 -2.74 16.65
C THR A 322 -10.48 -1.42 16.12
N ASN A 323 -10.56 -0.40 16.98
CA ASN A 323 -11.02 0.94 16.57
C ASN A 323 -10.20 1.50 15.41
N SER A 324 -8.88 1.31 15.42
CA SER A 324 -8.01 1.71 14.31
C SER A 324 -8.38 0.98 13.01
N MET A 325 -8.59 -0.34 13.05
CA MET A 325 -8.98 -1.11 11.86
C MET A 325 -10.37 -0.72 11.33
N ARG A 326 -11.32 -0.39 12.22
CA ARG A 326 -12.64 0.13 11.83
C ARG A 326 -12.52 1.48 11.13
N LEU A 327 -11.68 2.38 11.68
CA LEU A 327 -11.41 3.68 11.09
C LEU A 327 -10.77 3.53 9.71
N ASP A 328 -9.75 2.68 9.56
CA ASP A 328 -9.08 2.42 8.29
C ASP A 328 -10.07 1.89 7.24
N LYS A 329 -10.92 0.92 7.64
CA LYS A 329 -11.94 0.33 6.74
C LYS A 329 -12.97 1.37 6.31
N ALA A 330 -13.50 2.16 7.25
CA ALA A 330 -14.49 3.20 6.97
C ALA A 330 -13.90 4.29 6.06
N THR A 331 -12.67 4.74 6.35
CA THR A 331 -11.97 5.73 5.52
C THR A 331 -11.73 5.20 4.12
N ALA A 332 -11.24 3.96 3.98
CA ALA A 332 -11.03 3.36 2.66
C ALA A 332 -12.33 3.20 1.86
N GLN A 333 -13.44 2.84 2.52
CA GLN A 333 -14.75 2.79 1.88
C GLN A 333 -15.19 4.18 1.39
N TYR A 334 -15.09 5.19 2.24
CA TYR A 334 -15.44 6.57 1.88
C TYR A 334 -14.62 7.11 0.69
N LEU A 335 -13.33 6.75 0.61
CA LEU A 335 -12.45 7.23 -0.46
C LEU A 335 -12.64 6.48 -1.79
N LYS A 336 -13.28 5.31 -1.78
CA LYS A 336 -13.58 4.49 -2.98
C LYS A 336 -14.95 4.79 -3.61
N HIS A 337 -15.75 5.58 -2.94
CA HIS A 337 -17.07 6.06 -3.39
C HIS A 337 -17.10 7.58 -3.50
#